data_67c7d51e77d8d4955a443ee07bbd7436
#
_entry.id   67c7d51e77d8d4955a443ee07bbd7436
#
_cell.length_a   1.000
_cell.length_b   1.000
_cell.length_c   1.000
_cell.angle_alpha   90.00
_cell.angle_beta   90.00
_cell.angle_gamma   90.00
#
_symmetry.space_group_name_H-M   'P 1'
#
loop_
_entity.id
_entity.type
_entity.pdbx_description
1 polymer ?
#
loop_
_entity_poly.entity_id
_entity_poly.type
_entity_poly.pdbx_seq_one_letter_code
_entity_poly.pdbx_strand_id
1 'polypeptide(L)'
;MGHDEQQERGSGHLLLFPFLAQGHLIPFLNLAKRFESLEHLRRALPAGSSIDFAELPFSPSDHGLPPDAESADAVPVHAFPTFSFATELLRPSFEKLQTELAGRQGRKNVCVLADMFLGWTAEIARALGVQHRMFLTNGAYASAVIFSIWLRPPLFPRSAGPDDELALPVFPDVRVRTTAPQGQSVVVHGWAQQVRILAHESTGAFLSHCGWNSVLESLWHGVPVVGWPLIGDQLFDSRLLVELGVGVEVASGRCFGGLGSEGWERVRDVVETVLGDGDKAKDMRRKAAEMKKLARAAVGAADGDGKGKGSSVLAMERLVDSAFD
;
A
#
# COMPACT_ATOMS: atom_id res chain seq x y z
N MET A 1 -6.96 44.86 -27.96
CA MET A 1 -5.70 44.14 -27.95
C MET A 1 -5.61 43.41 -26.61
N GLY A 2 -6.13 42.22 -26.57
CA GLY A 2 -6.01 41.35 -25.42
C GLY A 2 -4.91 40.34 -25.76
N HIS A 3 -3.77 40.44 -25.12
CA HIS A 3 -2.75 39.41 -25.17
C HIS A 3 -3.24 38.25 -24.32
N ASP A 4 -3.58 37.14 -24.96
CA ASP A 4 -3.65 35.81 -24.36
C ASP A 4 -2.25 35.45 -23.84
N GLU A 5 -2.01 35.67 -22.55
CA GLU A 5 -0.94 35.00 -21.84
C GLU A 5 -1.35 33.53 -21.62
N GLN A 6 -1.27 32.75 -22.68
CA GLN A 6 -1.09 31.31 -22.53
C GLN A 6 0.29 31.10 -21.94
N GLN A 7 0.34 31.08 -20.60
CA GLN A 7 1.49 30.66 -19.85
C GLN A 7 1.83 29.24 -20.32
N GLU A 8 2.91 29.08 -21.08
CA GLU A 8 3.48 27.78 -21.43
C GLU A 8 3.73 27.04 -20.11
N ARG A 9 2.81 26.15 -19.73
CA ARG A 9 3.07 25.22 -18.64
C ARG A 9 4.25 24.37 -19.08
N GLY A 10 5.41 24.62 -18.48
CA GLY A 10 6.62 23.84 -18.71
C GLY A 10 6.34 22.37 -18.45
N SER A 11 7.07 21.50 -19.12
CA SER A 11 6.96 20.04 -18.97
C SER A 11 7.25 19.65 -17.53
N GLY A 12 6.23 19.15 -16.80
CA GLY A 12 6.39 18.66 -15.43
C GLY A 12 7.06 17.28 -15.39
N HIS A 13 7.95 17.07 -14.42
CA HIS A 13 8.66 15.81 -14.18
C HIS A 13 8.28 15.26 -12.81
N LEU A 14 7.69 14.07 -12.78
CA LEU A 14 7.32 13.38 -11.54
C LEU A 14 8.36 12.29 -11.26
N LEU A 15 9.16 12.49 -10.20
CA LEU A 15 10.13 11.51 -9.74
C LEU A 15 9.47 10.58 -8.72
N LEU A 16 9.21 9.34 -9.11
CA LEU A 16 8.62 8.31 -8.26
C LEU A 16 9.73 7.55 -7.54
N PHE A 17 9.67 7.50 -6.21
CA PHE A 17 10.68 6.82 -5.40
C PHE A 17 10.03 5.87 -4.39
N PRO A 18 9.79 4.60 -4.78
CA PRO A 18 9.20 3.58 -3.92
C PRO A 18 10.19 3.04 -2.90
N PHE A 19 9.69 2.57 -1.76
CA PHE A 19 10.45 1.70 -0.87
C PHE A 19 10.72 0.34 -1.52
N LEU A 20 11.85 -0.29 -1.19
CA LEU A 20 12.34 -1.53 -1.82
C LEU A 20 11.61 -2.77 -1.28
N ALA A 21 10.30 -2.85 -1.46
CA ALA A 21 9.47 -4.00 -1.11
C ALA A 21 8.36 -4.17 -2.15
N GLN A 22 7.96 -5.41 -2.45
CA GLN A 22 6.94 -5.72 -3.46
C GLN A 22 5.63 -4.97 -3.20
N GLY A 23 5.19 -4.91 -1.93
CA GLY A 23 3.98 -4.19 -1.51
C GLY A 23 4.01 -2.69 -1.82
N HIS A 24 5.18 -2.11 -2.03
CA HIS A 24 5.42 -0.69 -2.34
C HIS A 24 5.75 -0.48 -3.82
N LEU A 25 6.61 -1.32 -4.39
CA LEU A 25 7.01 -1.24 -5.81
C LEU A 25 5.82 -1.38 -6.76
N ILE A 26 4.93 -2.36 -6.52
CA ILE A 26 3.78 -2.64 -7.38
C ILE A 26 2.81 -1.45 -7.46
N PRO A 27 2.37 -0.82 -6.34
CA PRO A 27 1.53 0.37 -6.39
C PRO A 27 2.18 1.55 -7.12
N PHE A 28 3.48 1.80 -6.90
CA PHE A 28 4.21 2.87 -7.59
C PHE A 28 4.29 2.62 -9.10
N LEU A 29 4.57 1.38 -9.51
CA LEU A 29 4.59 1.00 -10.93
C LEU A 29 3.21 1.14 -11.58
N ASN A 30 2.16 0.73 -10.87
CA ASN A 30 0.79 0.88 -11.35
C ASN A 30 0.39 2.36 -11.46
N LEU A 31 0.82 3.19 -10.52
CA LEU A 31 0.62 4.63 -10.56
C LEU A 31 1.34 5.26 -11.75
N ALA A 32 2.61 4.91 -12.00
CA ALA A 32 3.38 5.37 -13.16
C ALA A 32 2.68 5.01 -14.48
N LYS A 33 2.28 3.74 -14.65
CA LYS A 33 1.54 3.29 -15.84
C LYS A 33 0.20 4.00 -16.00
N ARG A 34 -0.47 4.33 -14.88
CA ARG A 34 -1.73 5.06 -14.93
C ARG A 34 -1.54 6.49 -15.38
N PHE A 35 -0.49 7.18 -14.92
CA PHE A 35 -0.13 8.51 -15.42
C PHE A 35 0.14 8.50 -16.92
N GLU A 36 0.85 7.49 -17.43
CA GLU A 36 1.12 7.34 -18.86
C GLU A 36 -0.16 7.07 -19.69
N SER A 37 -1.12 6.30 -19.14
CA SER A 37 -2.32 5.86 -19.86
C SER A 37 -3.48 6.85 -19.89
N LEU A 38 -3.53 7.84 -18.98
CA LEU A 38 -4.63 8.80 -18.89
C LEU A 38 -4.41 9.95 -19.88
N GLU A 39 -5.26 10.04 -20.90
CA GLU A 39 -5.12 10.99 -22.02
C GLU A 39 -5.12 12.47 -21.58
N HIS A 40 -5.87 12.83 -20.54
CA HIS A 40 -5.86 14.18 -20.00
C HIS A 40 -4.60 14.49 -19.18
N LEU A 41 -4.00 13.48 -18.53
CA LEU A 41 -2.70 13.61 -17.87
C LEU A 41 -1.57 13.62 -18.91
N ARG A 42 -1.72 12.88 -20.02
CA ARG A 42 -0.82 12.97 -21.17
C ARG A 42 -0.78 14.37 -21.79
N ARG A 43 -1.88 15.13 -21.72
CA ARG A 43 -1.91 16.54 -22.18
C ARG A 43 -1.17 17.48 -21.22
N ALA A 44 -1.07 17.12 -19.94
CA ALA A 44 -0.27 17.84 -18.94
C ALA A 44 1.21 17.40 -18.95
N LEU A 45 1.51 16.22 -19.52
CA LEU A 45 2.87 15.73 -19.73
C LEU A 45 3.34 16.11 -21.15
N PRO A 46 4.66 16.29 -21.38
CA PRO A 46 5.20 16.57 -22.72
C PRO A 46 4.81 15.52 -23.75
N ALA A 47 4.67 15.94 -25.00
CA ALA A 47 4.51 15.00 -26.12
C ALA A 47 5.73 14.07 -26.17
N GLY A 48 5.51 12.75 -26.05
CA GLY A 48 6.58 11.77 -25.98
C GLY A 48 7.02 11.39 -24.56
N SER A 49 6.21 11.70 -23.53
CA SER A 49 6.48 11.26 -22.15
C SER A 49 6.69 9.74 -22.10
N SER A 50 7.82 9.32 -21.54
CA SER A 50 8.19 7.94 -21.27
C SER A 50 8.48 7.78 -19.79
N ILE A 51 8.32 6.56 -19.28
CA ILE A 51 8.82 6.19 -17.97
C ILE A 51 10.30 5.88 -18.13
N ASP A 52 11.15 6.72 -17.55
CA ASP A 52 12.59 6.49 -17.50
C ASP A 52 12.96 5.93 -16.13
N PHE A 53 13.92 5.00 -16.10
CA PHE A 53 14.43 4.42 -14.87
C PHE A 53 15.80 5.03 -14.55
N ALA A 54 15.96 5.48 -13.29
CA ALA A 54 17.23 5.89 -12.74
C ALA A 54 17.69 4.88 -11.68
N GLU A 55 18.84 4.27 -11.89
CA GLU A 55 19.42 3.33 -10.95
C GLU A 55 20.21 4.09 -9.89
N LEU A 56 19.97 3.75 -8.61
CA LEU A 56 20.75 4.25 -7.49
C LEU A 56 21.55 3.08 -6.89
N PRO A 57 22.86 3.27 -6.63
CA PRO A 57 23.69 2.23 -6.05
C PRO A 57 23.24 1.93 -4.62
N PHE A 58 22.96 0.67 -4.33
CA PHE A 58 22.62 0.18 -3.00
C PHE A 58 23.49 -1.04 -2.67
N SER A 59 24.21 -0.98 -1.56
CA SER A 59 25.09 -2.07 -1.08
C SER A 59 24.58 -2.59 0.28
N PRO A 60 23.73 -3.64 0.29
CA PRO A 60 23.23 -4.21 1.54
C PRO A 60 24.31 -4.66 2.50
N SER A 61 25.41 -5.22 1.97
CA SER A 61 26.53 -5.78 2.75
C SER A 61 27.22 -4.73 3.64
N ASP A 62 27.21 -3.46 3.25
CA ASP A 62 27.80 -2.37 4.03
C ASP A 62 27.06 -2.13 5.36
N HIS A 63 25.89 -2.75 5.53
CA HIS A 63 25.02 -2.67 6.71
C HIS A 63 24.82 -3.99 7.43
N GLY A 64 25.65 -5.00 7.12
CA GLY A 64 25.51 -6.33 7.72
C GLY A 64 24.28 -7.10 7.23
N LEU A 65 23.70 -6.69 6.10
CA LEU A 65 22.63 -7.41 5.43
C LEU A 65 23.23 -8.42 4.43
N PRO A 66 22.46 -9.47 4.06
CA PRO A 66 22.87 -10.38 3.00
C PRO A 66 23.19 -9.64 1.68
N PRO A 67 24.20 -10.05 0.91
CA PRO A 67 24.61 -9.35 -0.33
C PRO A 67 23.49 -9.23 -1.38
N ASP A 68 22.55 -10.17 -1.36
CA ASP A 68 21.38 -10.26 -2.23
C ASP A 68 20.12 -9.58 -1.67
N ALA A 69 20.26 -8.88 -0.53
CA ALA A 69 19.15 -8.18 0.13
C ALA A 69 18.83 -6.84 -0.55
N GLU A 70 18.57 -6.86 -1.87
CA GLU A 70 18.18 -5.69 -2.65
C GLU A 70 16.70 -5.31 -2.45
N SER A 71 15.93 -6.18 -1.81
CA SER A 71 14.51 -5.99 -1.51
C SER A 71 14.20 -6.51 -0.10
N ALA A 72 13.22 -5.92 0.55
CA ALA A 72 12.73 -6.35 1.85
C ALA A 72 12.26 -7.83 1.87
N ASP A 73 11.88 -8.36 0.72
CA ASP A 73 11.46 -9.76 0.57
C ASP A 73 12.62 -10.76 0.74
N ALA A 74 13.85 -10.30 0.51
CA ALA A 74 15.08 -11.09 0.70
C ALA A 74 15.64 -10.97 2.13
N VAL A 75 14.98 -10.20 3.02
CA VAL A 75 15.48 -9.88 4.36
C VAL A 75 14.62 -10.57 5.42
N PRO A 76 15.22 -11.27 6.40
CA PRO A 76 14.46 -11.80 7.54
C PRO A 76 13.72 -10.69 8.30
N VAL A 77 12.53 -11.00 8.81
CA VAL A 77 11.65 -10.02 9.49
C VAL A 77 12.37 -9.22 10.59
N HIS A 78 13.25 -9.88 11.37
CA HIS A 78 14.00 -9.22 12.44
C HIS A 78 15.04 -8.21 11.91
N ALA A 79 15.51 -8.34 10.66
CA ALA A 79 16.45 -7.43 10.03
C ALA A 79 15.76 -6.30 9.23
N PHE A 80 14.42 -6.30 9.15
CA PHE A 80 13.66 -5.26 8.45
C PHE A 80 13.98 -3.83 8.94
N PRO A 81 14.11 -3.54 10.26
CA PRO A 81 14.52 -2.21 10.70
C PRO A 81 15.92 -1.81 10.16
N THR A 82 16.89 -2.74 10.16
CA THR A 82 18.23 -2.50 9.60
C THR A 82 18.16 -2.20 8.10
N PHE A 83 17.34 -2.96 7.37
CA PHE A 83 17.11 -2.74 5.94
C PHE A 83 16.49 -1.37 5.68
N SER A 84 15.49 -0.99 6.48
CA SER A 84 14.82 0.30 6.38
C SER A 84 15.80 1.47 6.58
N PHE A 85 16.65 1.38 7.61
CA PHE A 85 17.70 2.38 7.84
C PHE A 85 18.77 2.38 6.73
N ALA A 86 19.10 1.22 6.17
CA ALA A 86 20.07 1.12 5.08
C ALA A 86 19.64 1.90 3.83
N THR A 87 18.33 2.12 3.62
CA THR A 87 17.87 2.94 2.51
C THR A 87 18.32 4.40 2.59
N GLU A 88 18.68 4.91 3.77
CA GLU A 88 19.23 6.27 3.92
C GLU A 88 20.58 6.46 3.23
N LEU A 89 21.29 5.38 2.91
CA LEU A 89 22.54 5.47 2.12
C LEU A 89 22.30 5.86 0.67
N LEU A 90 21.09 5.68 0.18
CA LEU A 90 20.70 6.19 -1.11
C LEU A 90 20.65 7.73 -1.15
N ARG A 91 20.69 8.40 0.04
CA ARG A 91 20.58 9.87 0.17
C ARG A 91 21.56 10.62 -0.74
N PRO A 92 22.87 10.37 -0.78
CA PRO A 92 23.78 11.13 -1.62
C PRO A 92 23.51 10.97 -3.11
N SER A 93 23.21 9.74 -3.55
CA SER A 93 22.93 9.43 -4.95
C SER A 93 21.55 10.00 -5.37
N PHE A 94 20.57 9.95 -4.48
CA PHE A 94 19.25 10.54 -4.70
C PHE A 94 19.31 12.08 -4.75
N GLU A 95 20.06 12.71 -3.86
CA GLU A 95 20.28 14.16 -3.85
C GLU A 95 20.97 14.63 -5.14
N LYS A 96 21.96 13.89 -5.61
CA LYS A 96 22.63 14.17 -6.89
C LYS A 96 21.63 14.09 -8.05
N LEU A 97 20.86 12.99 -8.15
CA LEU A 97 19.85 12.81 -9.18
C LEU A 97 18.82 13.95 -9.17
N GLN A 98 18.31 14.31 -7.99
CA GLN A 98 17.33 15.36 -7.84
C GLN A 98 17.89 16.74 -8.19
N THR A 99 19.15 17.02 -7.83
CA THR A 99 19.85 18.25 -8.17
C THR A 99 20.05 18.39 -9.68
N GLU A 100 20.47 17.32 -10.34
CA GLU A 100 20.63 17.30 -11.79
C GLU A 100 19.29 17.47 -12.53
N LEU A 101 18.24 16.81 -12.05
CA LEU A 101 16.91 16.91 -12.63
C LEU A 101 16.37 18.34 -12.47
N ALA A 102 16.45 18.90 -11.28
CA ALA A 102 16.00 20.28 -10.99
C ALA A 102 16.81 21.34 -11.76
N GLY A 103 18.12 21.08 -11.97
CA GLY A 103 18.98 21.95 -12.78
C GLY A 103 18.62 21.94 -14.26
N ARG A 104 18.24 20.77 -14.80
CA ARG A 104 17.86 20.63 -16.23
C ARG A 104 16.44 21.10 -16.54
N GLN A 105 15.51 20.83 -15.66
CA GLN A 105 14.07 21.02 -15.91
C GLN A 105 13.50 22.27 -15.22
N GLY A 106 14.24 22.85 -14.26
CA GLY A 106 13.76 23.90 -13.38
C GLY A 106 13.03 23.32 -12.16
N ARG A 107 13.32 23.90 -10.98
CA ARG A 107 12.83 23.38 -9.68
C ARG A 107 11.31 23.29 -9.58
N LYS A 108 10.59 24.23 -10.17
CA LYS A 108 9.12 24.26 -10.17
C LYS A 108 8.48 23.17 -11.04
N ASN A 109 9.23 22.63 -11.99
CA ASN A 109 8.77 21.60 -12.90
C ASN A 109 9.09 20.18 -12.42
N VAL A 110 9.65 20.03 -11.21
CA VAL A 110 9.99 18.73 -10.62
C VAL A 110 9.19 18.52 -9.34
N CYS A 111 8.50 17.39 -9.27
CA CYS A 111 7.85 16.93 -8.04
C CYS A 111 8.35 15.54 -7.68
N VAL A 112 8.76 15.35 -6.44
CA VAL A 112 9.09 14.04 -5.88
C VAL A 112 7.85 13.42 -5.26
N LEU A 113 7.53 12.22 -5.65
CA LEU A 113 6.53 11.38 -4.99
C LEU A 113 7.25 10.18 -4.37
N ALA A 114 7.50 10.24 -3.07
CA ALA A 114 8.25 9.23 -2.34
C ALA A 114 7.37 8.40 -1.42
N ASP A 115 7.84 7.20 -1.13
CA ASP A 115 7.22 6.31 -0.15
C ASP A 115 7.33 6.85 1.27
N MET A 116 6.36 6.48 2.13
CA MET A 116 6.32 6.89 3.54
C MET A 116 7.55 6.47 4.34
N PHE A 117 8.21 5.36 3.99
CA PHE A 117 9.44 4.91 4.65
C PHE A 117 10.69 5.68 4.21
N LEU A 118 10.58 6.50 3.18
CA LEU A 118 11.69 7.31 2.64
C LEU A 118 11.54 8.80 3.04
N GLY A 119 11.11 9.07 4.27
CA GLY A 119 10.84 10.42 4.79
C GLY A 119 12.03 11.39 4.68
N TRP A 120 13.25 10.89 4.69
CA TRP A 120 14.47 11.67 4.49
C TRP A 120 14.54 12.39 3.14
N THR A 121 13.81 11.93 2.13
CA THR A 121 13.71 12.58 0.80
C THR A 121 13.05 13.95 0.85
N ALA A 122 12.17 14.18 1.82
CA ALA A 122 11.50 15.48 2.02
C ALA A 122 12.48 16.59 2.45
N GLU A 123 13.54 16.25 3.18
CA GLU A 123 14.59 17.19 3.58
C GLU A 123 15.37 17.68 2.37
N ILE A 124 15.75 16.74 1.47
CA ILE A 124 16.46 17.05 0.23
C ILE A 124 15.59 17.94 -0.67
N ALA A 125 14.35 17.53 -0.89
CA ALA A 125 13.41 18.28 -1.72
C ALA A 125 13.22 19.72 -1.20
N ARG A 126 13.08 19.90 0.13
CA ARG A 126 12.98 21.20 0.77
C ARG A 126 14.24 22.03 0.56
N ALA A 127 15.43 21.45 0.73
CA ALA A 127 16.70 22.13 0.53
C ALA A 127 16.90 22.60 -0.91
N LEU A 128 16.42 21.82 -1.88
CA LEU A 128 16.49 22.16 -3.30
C LEU A 128 15.33 23.06 -3.79
N GLY A 129 14.31 23.29 -2.96
CA GLY A 129 13.10 24.03 -3.37
C GLY A 129 12.26 23.30 -4.41
N VAL A 130 12.24 21.98 -4.33
CA VAL A 130 11.48 21.08 -5.19
C VAL A 130 10.22 20.60 -4.46
N GLN A 131 9.12 20.44 -5.19
CA GLN A 131 7.88 19.91 -4.61
C GLN A 131 8.05 18.46 -4.16
N HIS A 132 7.49 18.14 -3.00
CA HIS A 132 7.53 16.79 -2.44
C HIS A 132 6.14 16.34 -1.99
N ARG A 133 5.79 15.13 -2.33
CA ARG A 133 4.55 14.46 -1.90
C ARG A 133 4.89 13.08 -1.35
N MET A 134 4.13 12.63 -0.38
CA MET A 134 4.24 11.27 0.16
C MET A 134 3.13 10.41 -0.43
N PHE A 135 3.50 9.22 -0.91
CA PHE A 135 2.55 8.21 -1.35
C PHE A 135 2.47 7.09 -0.32
N LEU A 136 1.27 6.91 0.24
CA LEU A 136 0.98 5.86 1.19
C LEU A 136 0.48 4.63 0.43
N THR A 137 1.21 3.53 0.52
CA THR A 137 0.84 2.25 -0.09
C THR A 137 -0.13 1.44 0.78
N ASN A 138 -0.48 1.96 1.94
CA ASN A 138 -1.39 1.38 2.93
C ASN A 138 -2.79 2.01 2.81
N GLY A 139 -3.80 1.31 3.36
CA GLY A 139 -5.13 1.87 3.51
C GLY A 139 -5.17 3.10 4.42
N ALA A 140 -6.07 4.04 4.15
CA ALA A 140 -6.17 5.27 4.93
C ALA A 140 -6.45 5.00 6.43
N TYR A 141 -7.25 3.99 6.75
CA TYR A 141 -7.54 3.58 8.12
C TYR A 141 -6.27 3.08 8.83
N ALA A 142 -5.55 2.13 8.23
CA ALA A 142 -4.30 1.60 8.76
C ALA A 142 -3.24 2.70 8.91
N SER A 143 -3.11 3.58 7.91
CA SER A 143 -2.21 4.73 7.97
C SER A 143 -2.54 5.66 9.14
N ALA A 144 -3.83 5.98 9.35
CA ALA A 144 -4.26 6.83 10.47
C ALA A 144 -3.92 6.19 11.84
N VAL A 145 -4.12 4.88 11.98
CA VAL A 145 -3.76 4.13 13.20
C VAL A 145 -2.25 4.13 13.43
N ILE A 146 -1.45 3.81 12.40
CA ILE A 146 0.03 3.78 12.48
C ILE A 146 0.57 5.17 12.86
N PHE A 147 0.13 6.23 12.18
CA PHE A 147 0.56 7.60 12.52
C PHE A 147 0.13 8.01 13.93
N SER A 148 -1.04 7.57 14.40
CA SER A 148 -1.45 7.85 15.78
C SER A 148 -0.54 7.19 16.82
N ILE A 149 -0.06 5.97 16.55
CA ILE A 149 0.90 5.26 17.38
C ILE A 149 2.26 5.97 17.37
N TRP A 150 2.74 6.42 16.22
CA TRP A 150 4.00 7.14 16.10
C TRP A 150 3.98 8.49 16.79
N LEU A 151 2.87 9.22 16.69
CA LEU A 151 2.70 10.53 17.34
C LEU A 151 2.44 10.43 18.83
N ARG A 152 1.81 9.33 19.29
CA ARG A 152 1.44 9.06 20.67
C ARG A 152 1.67 7.59 20.99
N PRO A 153 2.93 7.15 21.19
CA PRO A 153 3.23 5.76 21.51
C PRO A 153 2.47 5.32 22.74
N PRO A 154 1.73 4.20 22.69
CA PRO A 154 1.06 3.67 23.86
C PRO A 154 2.08 3.23 24.91
N LEU A 155 1.85 3.57 26.17
CA LEU A 155 2.69 3.13 27.28
C LEU A 155 2.29 1.70 27.65
N PHE A 156 3.14 0.73 27.32
CA PHE A 156 2.95 -0.66 27.72
C PHE A 156 3.31 -0.81 29.20
N PRO A 157 2.41 -1.35 30.06
CA PRO A 157 2.78 -1.75 31.39
C PRO A 157 3.90 -2.79 31.35
N ARG A 158 4.92 -2.67 32.18
CA ARG A 158 6.02 -3.66 32.26
C ARG A 158 5.55 -5.07 32.65
N SER A 159 4.31 -5.17 33.17
CA SER A 159 3.65 -6.42 33.58
C SER A 159 2.75 -7.01 32.48
N ALA A 160 2.66 -6.40 31.29
CA ALA A 160 1.82 -6.91 30.24
C ALA A 160 2.29 -8.30 29.77
N GLY A 161 1.41 -9.28 29.86
CA GLY A 161 1.63 -10.65 29.38
C GLY A 161 1.47 -10.75 27.87
N PRO A 162 1.90 -11.88 27.28
CA PRO A 162 1.83 -12.09 25.83
C PRO A 162 0.40 -12.08 25.25
N ASP A 163 -0.61 -12.35 26.08
CA ASP A 163 -2.02 -12.43 25.68
C ASP A 163 -2.84 -11.19 26.04
N ASP A 164 -2.20 -10.17 26.62
CA ASP A 164 -2.90 -8.95 27.01
C ASP A 164 -3.27 -8.11 25.78
N GLU A 165 -4.51 -7.65 25.76
CA GLU A 165 -5.03 -6.74 24.72
C GLU A 165 -4.75 -5.29 25.12
N LEU A 166 -4.14 -4.54 24.20
CA LEU A 166 -3.93 -3.10 24.37
C LEU A 166 -4.91 -2.31 23.51
N ALA A 167 -5.62 -1.38 24.14
CA ALA A 167 -6.41 -0.39 23.42
C ALA A 167 -5.53 0.80 22.99
N LEU A 168 -5.70 1.27 21.75
CA LEU A 168 -4.97 2.44 21.26
C LEU A 168 -5.63 3.73 21.77
N PRO A 169 -4.84 4.75 22.20
CA PRO A 169 -5.40 5.98 22.79
C PRO A 169 -6.34 6.76 21.88
N VAL A 170 -6.11 6.71 20.56
CA VAL A 170 -6.91 7.43 19.56
C VAL A 170 -7.98 6.51 18.93
N PHE A 171 -7.78 5.20 19.01
CA PHE A 171 -8.67 4.17 18.47
C PHE A 171 -8.98 3.14 19.57
N PRO A 172 -9.81 3.46 20.56
CA PRO A 172 -10.02 2.61 21.73
C PRO A 172 -10.67 1.26 21.43
N ASP A 173 -11.35 1.14 20.28
CA ASP A 173 -11.97 -0.10 19.81
C ASP A 173 -10.99 -1.02 19.06
N VAL A 174 -9.79 -0.51 18.72
CA VAL A 174 -8.74 -1.30 18.08
C VAL A 174 -7.91 -2.01 19.13
N ARG A 175 -7.91 -3.35 19.09
CA ARG A 175 -7.16 -4.22 19.98
C ARG A 175 -6.22 -5.11 19.18
N VAL A 176 -5.04 -5.38 19.70
CA VAL A 176 -3.98 -6.16 19.05
C VAL A 176 -3.69 -7.42 19.83
N ARG A 177 -3.76 -8.59 19.19
CA ARG A 177 -3.51 -9.92 19.79
C ARG A 177 -2.63 -10.83 18.90
N THR A 178 -2.14 -11.94 19.45
CA THR A 178 -1.20 -12.85 18.77
C THR A 178 -1.68 -14.28 18.73
N THR A 179 -1.54 -15.03 17.63
CA THR A 179 -1.33 -16.50 17.44
C THR A 179 -1.98 -17.14 16.19
N ALA A 180 -1.34 -18.15 15.56
CA ALA A 180 -1.82 -18.87 14.35
C ALA A 180 -1.37 -20.34 14.17
N PRO A 181 -2.09 -21.23 13.42
CA PRO A 181 -1.73 -22.63 13.15
C PRO A 181 -1.55 -23.04 11.67
N GLN A 182 -1.20 -24.32 11.45
CA GLN A 182 -0.94 -24.94 10.13
C GLN A 182 -2.00 -25.97 9.73
N GLY A 183 -2.30 -26.09 8.41
CA GLY A 183 -3.21 -27.05 7.81
C GLY A 183 -2.91 -27.39 6.34
N GLN A 184 -3.67 -28.28 5.72
CA GLN A 184 -3.42 -28.85 4.39
C GLN A 184 -3.71 -27.87 3.24
N SER A 185 -2.79 -27.75 2.26
CA SER A 185 -2.94 -26.88 1.10
C SER A 185 -2.11 -27.35 -0.10
N VAL A 186 -2.48 -26.93 -1.31
CA VAL A 186 -1.59 -27.00 -2.47
C VAL A 186 -0.59 -25.84 -2.37
N VAL A 187 0.69 -26.17 -2.22
CA VAL A 187 1.75 -25.16 -2.16
C VAL A 187 2.23 -24.86 -3.57
N VAL A 188 2.10 -23.60 -3.98
CA VAL A 188 2.71 -23.07 -5.22
C VAL A 188 4.05 -22.46 -4.83
N HIS A 189 5.14 -23.06 -5.27
CA HIS A 189 6.47 -22.48 -5.11
C HIS A 189 6.70 -21.40 -6.16
N GLY A 190 7.00 -20.20 -5.72
CA GLY A 190 7.22 -19.04 -6.58
C GLY A 190 5.96 -18.16 -6.77
N TRP A 191 5.89 -17.44 -7.87
CA TRP A 191 4.86 -16.44 -8.12
C TRP A 191 3.50 -17.07 -8.47
N ALA A 192 2.50 -16.87 -7.62
CA ALA A 192 1.11 -17.21 -7.91
C ALA A 192 0.38 -16.06 -8.61
N GLN A 193 -0.46 -16.37 -9.59
CA GLN A 193 -1.29 -15.40 -10.30
C GLN A 193 -2.50 -14.98 -9.46
N GLN A 194 -2.27 -14.32 -8.32
CA GLN A 194 -3.28 -14.02 -7.29
C GLN A 194 -4.53 -13.36 -7.86
N VAL A 195 -4.36 -12.32 -8.67
CA VAL A 195 -5.48 -11.57 -9.28
C VAL A 195 -6.35 -12.49 -10.17
N ARG A 196 -5.73 -13.40 -10.93
CA ARG A 196 -6.46 -14.35 -11.79
C ARG A 196 -7.20 -15.40 -10.97
N ILE A 197 -6.62 -15.85 -9.87
CA ILE A 197 -7.26 -16.78 -8.93
C ILE A 197 -8.46 -16.10 -8.29
N LEU A 198 -8.30 -14.88 -7.78
CA LEU A 198 -9.39 -14.10 -7.19
C LEU A 198 -10.51 -13.76 -8.19
N ALA A 199 -10.16 -13.61 -9.47
CA ALA A 199 -11.15 -13.35 -10.53
C ALA A 199 -12.01 -14.57 -10.88
N HIS A 200 -11.58 -15.79 -10.51
CA HIS A 200 -12.26 -17.02 -10.89
C HIS A 200 -13.54 -17.19 -10.06
N GLU A 201 -14.63 -17.57 -10.72
CA GLU A 201 -15.96 -17.70 -10.11
C GLU A 201 -16.02 -18.76 -8.98
N SER A 202 -15.16 -19.77 -9.03
CA SER A 202 -15.05 -20.80 -7.99
C SER A 202 -14.29 -20.33 -6.74
N THR A 203 -13.72 -19.11 -6.72
CA THR A 203 -13.05 -18.59 -5.53
C THR A 203 -14.07 -18.05 -4.55
N GLY A 204 -14.39 -18.84 -3.54
CA GLY A 204 -15.41 -18.52 -2.55
C GLY A 204 -14.93 -17.70 -1.36
N ALA A 205 -13.63 -17.79 -1.03
CA ALA A 205 -12.98 -17.03 0.04
C ALA A 205 -11.48 -16.92 -0.22
N PHE A 206 -10.82 -15.94 0.42
CA PHE A 206 -9.40 -15.71 0.34
C PHE A 206 -8.77 -15.68 1.74
N LEU A 207 -7.99 -16.72 2.09
CA LEU A 207 -7.17 -16.69 3.29
C LEU A 207 -5.95 -15.79 3.01
N SER A 208 -5.88 -14.66 3.69
CA SER A 208 -4.93 -13.59 3.39
C SER A 208 -4.22 -13.09 4.64
N HIS A 209 -2.95 -12.70 4.49
CA HIS A 209 -2.22 -11.91 5.46
C HIS A 209 -2.77 -10.48 5.62
N CYS A 210 -3.73 -10.07 4.78
CA CYS A 210 -4.39 -8.76 4.80
C CYS A 210 -3.48 -7.55 4.48
N GLY A 211 -2.35 -7.74 3.78
CA GLY A 211 -1.63 -6.61 3.19
C GLY A 211 -2.51 -5.86 2.20
N TRP A 212 -2.39 -4.51 2.16
CA TRP A 212 -3.35 -3.64 1.47
C TRP A 212 -3.58 -3.97 0.00
N ASN A 213 -2.53 -4.40 -0.73
CA ASN A 213 -2.71 -4.85 -2.12
C ASN A 213 -3.66 -6.05 -2.20
N SER A 214 -3.47 -7.06 -1.36
CA SER A 214 -4.32 -8.25 -1.30
C SER A 214 -5.76 -7.90 -0.90
N VAL A 215 -5.93 -6.95 0.01
CA VAL A 215 -7.25 -6.42 0.38
C VAL A 215 -7.93 -5.77 -0.81
N LEU A 216 -7.25 -4.85 -1.51
CA LEU A 216 -7.80 -4.19 -2.70
C LEU A 216 -8.15 -5.18 -3.81
N GLU A 217 -7.27 -6.16 -4.08
CA GLU A 217 -7.52 -7.19 -5.08
C GLU A 217 -8.73 -8.06 -4.73
N SER A 218 -8.87 -8.43 -3.45
CA SER A 218 -10.03 -9.19 -2.98
C SER A 218 -11.33 -8.39 -3.11
N LEU A 219 -11.34 -7.13 -2.65
CA LEU A 219 -12.50 -6.23 -2.79
C LEU A 219 -12.86 -5.97 -4.25
N TRP A 220 -11.86 -5.82 -5.13
CA TRP A 220 -12.05 -5.64 -6.58
C TRP A 220 -12.75 -6.83 -7.23
N HIS A 221 -12.48 -8.03 -6.75
CA HIS A 221 -13.12 -9.26 -7.24
C HIS A 221 -14.37 -9.64 -6.46
N GLY A 222 -14.62 -9.02 -5.30
CA GLY A 222 -15.78 -9.29 -4.45
C GLY A 222 -15.68 -10.62 -3.73
N VAL A 223 -14.45 -11.01 -3.35
CA VAL A 223 -14.16 -12.24 -2.63
C VAL A 223 -14.08 -11.95 -1.13
N PRO A 224 -14.84 -12.65 -0.28
CA PRO A 224 -14.72 -12.53 1.17
C PRO A 224 -13.33 -12.93 1.67
N VAL A 225 -12.82 -12.23 2.71
CA VAL A 225 -11.48 -12.46 3.25
C VAL A 225 -11.54 -13.20 4.57
N VAL A 226 -10.74 -14.26 4.68
CA VAL A 226 -10.38 -14.88 5.95
C VAL A 226 -9.03 -14.28 6.37
N GLY A 227 -9.05 -13.37 7.33
CA GLY A 227 -7.88 -12.59 7.72
C GLY A 227 -6.96 -13.36 8.67
N TRP A 228 -5.69 -13.39 8.30
CA TRP A 228 -4.60 -13.90 9.12
C TRP A 228 -3.42 -12.90 9.08
N PRO A 229 -3.61 -11.71 9.65
CA PRO A 229 -2.59 -10.68 9.62
C PRO A 229 -1.35 -11.11 10.39
N LEU A 230 -0.17 -10.80 9.84
CA LEU A 230 1.11 -11.21 10.38
C LEU A 230 1.86 -10.07 11.06
N ILE A 231 1.89 -8.87 10.45
CA ILE A 231 2.70 -7.74 10.89
C ILE A 231 2.17 -6.40 10.34
N GLY A 232 2.48 -5.32 11.03
CA GLY A 232 2.31 -3.94 10.54
C GLY A 232 0.85 -3.53 10.32
N ASP A 233 0.59 -2.95 9.16
CA ASP A 233 -0.72 -2.47 8.70
C ASP A 233 -1.74 -3.59 8.51
N GLN A 234 -1.28 -4.81 8.25
CA GLN A 234 -2.12 -5.99 8.03
C GLN A 234 -3.14 -6.21 9.16
N LEU A 235 -2.75 -5.93 10.41
CA LEU A 235 -3.61 -6.03 11.60
C LEU A 235 -4.81 -5.08 11.49
N PHE A 236 -4.59 -3.87 11.04
CA PHE A 236 -5.61 -2.84 10.93
C PHE A 236 -6.46 -3.03 9.68
N ASP A 237 -5.86 -3.49 8.60
CA ASP A 237 -6.55 -3.84 7.36
C ASP A 237 -7.47 -5.05 7.55
N SER A 238 -7.03 -6.07 8.31
CA SER A 238 -7.87 -7.19 8.72
C SER A 238 -9.07 -6.71 9.54
N ARG A 239 -8.83 -5.82 10.51
CA ARG A 239 -9.90 -5.24 11.34
C ARG A 239 -10.90 -4.46 10.50
N LEU A 240 -10.43 -3.65 9.57
CA LEU A 240 -11.28 -2.93 8.63
C LEU A 240 -12.19 -3.86 7.84
N LEU A 241 -11.68 -4.99 7.33
CA LEU A 241 -12.47 -5.99 6.62
C LEU A 241 -13.59 -6.58 7.47
N VAL A 242 -13.32 -6.81 8.76
CA VAL A 242 -14.33 -7.27 9.73
C VAL A 242 -15.40 -6.20 9.96
N GLU A 243 -15.01 -4.94 10.14
CA GLU A 243 -15.94 -3.81 10.34
C GLU A 243 -16.81 -3.54 9.12
N LEU A 244 -16.25 -3.68 7.92
CA LEU A 244 -17.00 -3.63 6.66
C LEU A 244 -17.93 -4.86 6.47
N GLY A 245 -17.73 -5.91 7.26
CA GLY A 245 -18.49 -7.15 7.17
C GLY A 245 -18.18 -7.98 5.93
N VAL A 246 -17.00 -7.80 5.33
CA VAL A 246 -16.51 -8.54 4.15
C VAL A 246 -15.42 -9.54 4.50
N GLY A 247 -15.06 -9.64 5.78
CA GLY A 247 -14.05 -10.58 6.26
C GLY A 247 -14.31 -11.09 7.67
N VAL A 248 -13.59 -12.12 8.03
CA VAL A 248 -13.52 -12.69 9.38
C VAL A 248 -12.05 -12.90 9.72
N GLU A 249 -11.65 -12.48 10.92
CA GLU A 249 -10.28 -12.72 11.39
C GLU A 249 -10.19 -14.10 12.05
N VAL A 250 -9.25 -14.92 11.58
CA VAL A 250 -8.99 -16.25 12.12
C VAL A 250 -7.95 -16.20 13.23
N ALA A 251 -6.97 -15.33 13.04
CA ALA A 251 -5.88 -15.11 13.99
C ALA A 251 -5.30 -13.72 13.80
N SER A 252 -4.66 -13.17 14.82
CA SER A 252 -3.94 -11.91 14.76
C SER A 252 -2.46 -12.14 15.05
N GLY A 253 -1.57 -11.59 14.20
CA GLY A 253 -0.15 -11.51 14.48
C GLY A 253 0.20 -10.45 15.53
N ARG A 254 1.47 -10.40 15.94
CA ARG A 254 2.02 -9.29 16.76
C ARG A 254 2.55 -8.20 15.86
N CYS A 255 2.35 -6.93 16.25
CA CYS A 255 2.78 -5.78 15.48
C CYS A 255 4.28 -5.81 15.11
N PHE A 256 5.13 -6.51 15.89
CA PHE A 256 6.57 -6.64 15.68
C PHE A 256 7.09 -8.08 15.91
N GLY A 257 6.41 -9.05 15.37
CA GLY A 257 6.92 -10.42 15.29
C GLY A 257 6.36 -11.39 16.33
N GLY A 258 6.09 -12.56 15.85
CA GLY A 258 5.56 -13.70 16.57
C GLY A 258 4.24 -14.16 15.98
N LEU A 259 4.27 -15.31 15.30
CA LEU A 259 3.07 -16.04 14.92
C LEU A 259 2.52 -16.69 16.19
N GLY A 260 1.27 -16.45 16.48
CA GLY A 260 0.63 -17.21 17.50
C GLY A 260 0.17 -18.59 17.02
N SER A 261 -0.11 -19.49 17.93
CA SER A 261 -0.59 -20.85 17.64
C SER A 261 -2.11 -20.92 17.84
N GLU A 262 -2.88 -20.61 16.82
CA GLU A 262 -4.29 -20.99 16.78
C GLU A 262 -4.40 -22.45 16.31
N GLY A 263 -5.33 -23.22 16.85
CA GLY A 263 -5.55 -24.59 16.38
C GLY A 263 -6.14 -24.63 14.96
N TRP A 264 -5.77 -25.62 14.16
CA TRP A 264 -6.31 -25.83 12.81
C TRP A 264 -7.86 -25.92 12.81
N GLU A 265 -8.45 -26.32 13.95
CA GLU A 265 -9.89 -26.38 14.18
C GLU A 265 -10.53 -24.99 13.99
N ARG A 266 -9.91 -23.93 14.53
CA ARG A 266 -10.41 -22.57 14.38
C ARG A 266 -10.34 -22.10 12.92
N VAL A 267 -9.26 -22.44 12.21
CA VAL A 267 -9.14 -22.12 10.78
C VAL A 267 -10.27 -22.78 10.00
N ARG A 268 -10.48 -24.07 10.24
CA ARG A 268 -11.56 -24.85 9.64
C ARG A 268 -12.92 -24.21 9.92
N ASP A 269 -13.23 -23.96 11.19
CA ASP A 269 -14.53 -23.44 11.61
C ASP A 269 -14.83 -22.06 10.99
N VAL A 270 -13.80 -21.20 10.88
CA VAL A 270 -13.92 -19.90 10.21
C VAL A 270 -14.11 -20.08 8.70
N VAL A 271 -13.34 -20.94 8.06
CA VAL A 271 -13.47 -21.23 6.61
C VAL A 271 -14.85 -21.82 6.31
N GLU A 272 -15.32 -22.79 7.10
CA GLU A 272 -16.66 -23.35 6.98
C GLU A 272 -17.75 -22.30 7.17
N THR A 273 -17.53 -21.36 8.12
CA THR A 273 -18.46 -20.23 8.33
C THR A 273 -18.52 -19.33 7.09
N VAL A 274 -17.42 -19.04 6.44
CA VAL A 274 -17.34 -18.12 5.29
C VAL A 274 -17.85 -18.79 4.02
N LEU A 275 -17.51 -20.06 3.81
CA LEU A 275 -17.91 -20.84 2.61
C LEU A 275 -19.32 -21.43 2.72
N GLY A 276 -19.88 -21.53 3.92
CA GLY A 276 -21.17 -22.15 4.17
C GLY A 276 -22.37 -21.38 3.59
N ASP A 277 -23.56 -21.93 3.82
CA ASP A 277 -24.85 -21.37 3.37
C ASP A 277 -25.63 -20.63 4.46
N GLY A 278 -25.00 -20.40 5.61
CA GLY A 278 -25.60 -19.66 6.72
C GLY A 278 -25.79 -18.17 6.39
N ASP A 279 -26.64 -17.49 7.16
CA ASP A 279 -26.99 -16.07 6.92
C ASP A 279 -25.76 -15.15 7.00
N LYS A 280 -24.82 -15.44 7.90
CA LYS A 280 -23.55 -14.69 8.01
C LYS A 280 -22.71 -14.78 6.74
N ALA A 281 -22.59 -15.97 6.16
CA ALA A 281 -21.84 -16.17 4.92
C ALA A 281 -22.52 -15.47 3.72
N LYS A 282 -23.85 -15.55 3.64
CA LYS A 282 -24.64 -14.88 2.60
C LYS A 282 -24.51 -13.36 2.69
N ASP A 283 -24.61 -12.79 3.90
CA ASP A 283 -24.44 -11.35 4.13
C ASP A 283 -23.03 -10.89 3.77
N MET A 284 -22.01 -11.65 4.16
CA MET A 284 -20.61 -11.35 3.82
C MET A 284 -20.38 -11.35 2.31
N ARG A 285 -20.86 -12.36 1.58
CA ARG A 285 -20.79 -12.42 0.11
C ARG A 285 -21.53 -11.25 -0.55
N ARG A 286 -22.71 -10.89 -0.03
CA ARG A 286 -23.47 -9.72 -0.51
C ARG A 286 -22.68 -8.43 -0.34
N LYS A 287 -22.11 -8.20 0.84
CA LYS A 287 -21.29 -7.00 1.13
C LYS A 287 -20.02 -6.98 0.29
N ALA A 288 -19.34 -8.12 0.10
CA ALA A 288 -18.19 -8.21 -0.79
C ALA A 288 -18.56 -7.85 -2.25
N ALA A 289 -19.71 -8.29 -2.73
CA ALA A 289 -20.21 -7.90 -4.05
C ALA A 289 -20.57 -6.41 -4.15
N GLU A 290 -21.03 -5.79 -3.07
CA GLU A 290 -21.26 -4.33 -2.99
C GLU A 290 -19.91 -3.57 -3.02
N MET A 291 -18.89 -4.02 -2.26
CA MET A 291 -17.54 -3.43 -2.29
C MET A 291 -16.93 -3.53 -3.69
N LYS A 292 -17.09 -4.65 -4.40
CA LYS A 292 -16.67 -4.79 -5.81
C LYS A 292 -17.27 -3.71 -6.70
N LYS A 293 -18.56 -3.41 -6.54
CA LYS A 293 -19.23 -2.35 -7.32
C LYS A 293 -18.64 -0.97 -6.99
N LEU A 294 -18.45 -0.68 -5.70
CA LEU A 294 -17.87 0.59 -5.23
C LEU A 294 -16.43 0.77 -5.71
N ALA A 295 -15.59 -0.27 -5.59
CA ALA A 295 -14.21 -0.23 -6.05
C ALA A 295 -14.12 0.05 -7.55
N ARG A 296 -14.95 -0.63 -8.35
CA ARG A 296 -15.01 -0.43 -9.81
C ARG A 296 -15.52 0.96 -10.18
N ALA A 297 -16.56 1.44 -9.49
CA ALA A 297 -17.08 2.78 -9.70
C ALA A 297 -16.04 3.88 -9.36
N ALA A 298 -15.23 3.67 -8.29
CA ALA A 298 -14.18 4.61 -7.91
C ALA A 298 -13.10 4.79 -8.99
N VAL A 299 -12.82 3.73 -9.78
CA VAL A 299 -11.79 3.73 -10.83
C VAL A 299 -12.40 3.89 -12.23
N GLY A 300 -13.71 3.74 -12.36
CA GLY A 300 -14.43 3.82 -13.64
C GLY A 300 -14.24 5.18 -14.31
N ALA A 301 -13.87 5.17 -15.60
CA ALA A 301 -14.29 6.25 -16.49
C ALA A 301 -15.81 6.20 -16.60
N ALA A 302 -16.47 7.35 -16.74
CA ALA A 302 -17.90 7.38 -16.97
C ALA A 302 -18.31 6.33 -17.98
N ASP A 303 -19.15 5.36 -17.60
CA ASP A 303 -19.83 4.52 -18.55
C ASP A 303 -20.57 5.45 -19.50
N GLY A 304 -20.70 5.09 -20.78
CA GLY A 304 -21.13 5.95 -21.89
C GLY A 304 -22.46 6.72 -21.74
N ASP A 305 -23.01 6.81 -20.53
CA ASP A 305 -24.18 7.62 -20.15
C ASP A 305 -23.80 8.98 -19.49
N GLY A 306 -22.50 9.37 -19.52
CA GLY A 306 -22.06 10.72 -19.14
C GLY A 306 -22.03 11.00 -17.64
N LYS A 307 -22.18 10.03 -16.75
CA LYS A 307 -22.02 10.21 -15.30
C LYS A 307 -20.55 10.23 -14.92
N GLY A 308 -20.17 11.27 -14.21
CA GLY A 308 -18.83 11.76 -13.90
C GLY A 308 -17.74 10.73 -13.55
N LYS A 309 -16.50 11.18 -13.61
CA LYS A 309 -15.28 10.42 -13.26
C LYS A 309 -15.36 9.82 -11.87
N GLY A 310 -14.87 8.61 -11.69
CA GLY A 310 -14.78 7.96 -10.39
C GLY A 310 -13.86 8.71 -9.41
N SER A 311 -14.10 8.55 -8.13
CA SER A 311 -13.40 9.31 -7.07
C SER A 311 -11.88 9.13 -7.09
N SER A 312 -11.38 7.96 -7.45
CA SER A 312 -9.93 7.71 -7.57
C SER A 312 -9.32 8.42 -8.78
N VAL A 313 -10.07 8.55 -9.88
CA VAL A 313 -9.63 9.31 -11.05
C VAL A 313 -9.52 10.79 -10.71
N LEU A 314 -10.54 11.34 -10.03
CA LEU A 314 -10.54 12.73 -9.57
C LEU A 314 -9.41 13.01 -8.57
N ALA A 315 -9.10 12.06 -7.69
CA ALA A 315 -7.99 12.18 -6.76
C ALA A 315 -6.63 12.22 -7.47
N MET A 316 -6.45 11.41 -8.50
CA MET A 316 -5.24 11.43 -9.33
C MET A 316 -5.07 12.75 -10.09
N GLU A 317 -6.15 13.29 -10.64
CA GLU A 317 -6.12 14.61 -11.33
C GLU A 317 -5.69 15.70 -10.35
N ARG A 318 -6.28 15.74 -9.15
CA ARG A 318 -5.89 16.71 -8.10
C ARG A 318 -4.43 16.54 -7.67
N LEU A 319 -3.92 15.30 -7.62
CA LEU A 319 -2.51 15.05 -7.31
C LEU A 319 -1.61 15.69 -8.35
N VAL A 320 -1.91 15.50 -9.65
CA VAL A 320 -1.12 16.09 -10.74
C VAL A 320 -1.21 17.61 -10.71
N ASP A 321 -2.41 18.16 -10.58
CA ASP A 321 -2.59 19.62 -10.48
C ASP A 321 -1.76 20.20 -9.34
N SER A 322 -1.85 19.58 -8.13
CA SER A 322 -1.14 20.07 -6.93
C SER A 322 0.37 19.77 -6.94
N ALA A 323 0.85 18.95 -7.85
CA ALA A 323 2.27 18.62 -7.94
C ALA A 323 3.09 19.76 -8.60
N PHE A 324 2.43 20.61 -9.38
CA PHE A 324 3.07 21.64 -10.20
C PHE A 324 2.51 23.06 -9.94
N ASP A 325 1.61 23.22 -8.95
CA ASP A 325 1.20 24.51 -8.38
C ASP A 325 2.25 25.01 -7.34
#